data_4012c2666a0cc489ff7855def910e7cb
#
_entry.id   4012c2666a0cc489ff7855def910e7cb
#
_cell.length_a   1.000
_cell.length_b   1.000
_cell.length_c   1.000
_cell.angle_alpha   90.00
_cell.angle_beta   90.00
_cell.angle_gamma   90.00
#
_symmetry.space_group_name_H-M   'P 1'
#
loop_
_entity.id
_entity.type
_entity.pdbx_description
1 polymer ?
#
loop_
_entity_poly.entity_id
_entity_poly.type
_entity_poly.pdbx_seq_one_letter_code
_entity_poly.pdbx_strand_id
1 'polypeptide(L)'
;MTIIRKSILTAAVAAIAIAGSAMPAAAQERWDWGGGRPGDRDYRLIGAGVPILFPELRGTNRGRAFVMRNFDFNRDGRINPREADAANRAFAQAAGPRRDRFDWASRDRVVVVEDRRGPPRGGWDQGAMRGYGFRQTSRGAMMRLDEDVLFATDSAVLRPGAIDKLKGLADYLRSEAGVRVAIDGYTDSRGTDAHNQALSERRADAVRTAFDQMGVTRARFSVVGHGEANPVAPNATPQGMRQNRRVEVTLLGQRADRFAR
;
A
#
# COMPACT_ATOMS: atom_id res chain seq x y z
N MET A 1 12.01 -69.21 37.95
CA MET A 1 11.52 -67.97 38.60
C MET A 1 11.97 -66.78 37.76
N THR A 2 11.16 -66.42 36.78
CA THR A 2 11.55 -65.44 35.73
C THR A 2 10.65 -64.22 35.89
N ILE A 3 11.27 -63.10 36.25
CA ILE A 3 10.56 -61.82 36.47
C ILE A 3 10.49 -61.07 35.16
N ILE A 4 9.27 -60.92 34.63
CA ILE A 4 8.96 -60.13 33.44
C ILE A 4 8.87 -58.64 33.88
N ARG A 5 9.80 -57.81 33.41
CA ARG A 5 9.70 -56.35 33.51
C ARG A 5 8.86 -55.83 32.35
N LYS A 6 7.72 -55.25 32.64
CA LYS A 6 6.92 -54.43 31.74
C LYS A 6 7.55 -53.08 31.52
N SER A 7 8.00 -52.78 30.31
CA SER A 7 8.43 -51.48 29.89
C SER A 7 7.20 -50.62 29.55
N ILE A 8 7.00 -49.52 30.28
CA ILE A 8 5.98 -48.54 29.96
C ILE A 8 6.58 -47.56 28.94
N LEU A 9 6.04 -47.56 27.75
CA LEU A 9 6.40 -46.65 26.68
C LEU A 9 5.64 -45.32 26.92
N THR A 10 6.34 -44.32 27.38
CA THR A 10 5.76 -42.97 27.55
C THR A 10 5.84 -42.24 26.20
N ALA A 11 4.72 -42.07 25.56
CA ALA A 11 4.63 -41.25 24.35
C ALA A 11 4.72 -39.78 24.73
N ALA A 12 5.82 -39.13 24.37
CA ALA A 12 5.96 -37.68 24.45
C ALA A 12 5.17 -37.03 23.32
N VAL A 13 4.08 -36.37 23.65
CA VAL A 13 3.37 -35.49 22.71
C VAL A 13 4.16 -34.19 22.61
N ALA A 14 4.86 -34.02 21.50
CA ALA A 14 5.50 -32.77 21.17
C ALA A 14 4.42 -31.74 20.78
N ALA A 15 4.14 -30.81 21.68
CA ALA A 15 3.34 -29.62 21.35
C ALA A 15 4.16 -28.72 20.43
N ILE A 16 3.84 -28.70 19.15
CA ILE A 16 4.35 -27.71 18.20
C ILE A 16 3.67 -26.37 18.56
N ALA A 17 4.38 -25.53 19.27
CA ALA A 17 4.01 -24.12 19.45
C ALA A 17 4.15 -23.42 18.09
N ILE A 18 3.04 -23.20 17.39
CA ILE A 18 2.99 -22.33 16.24
C ILE A 18 3.16 -20.91 16.80
N ALA A 19 4.37 -20.39 16.72
CA ALA A 19 4.64 -18.98 16.99
C ALA A 19 3.86 -18.17 15.94
N GLY A 20 2.69 -17.66 16.33
CA GLY A 20 1.98 -16.66 15.57
C GLY A 20 2.89 -15.43 15.51
N SER A 21 3.42 -15.13 14.34
CA SER A 21 4.12 -13.88 14.08
C SER A 21 3.14 -12.73 14.32
N ALA A 22 3.26 -12.10 15.49
CA ALA A 22 2.58 -10.84 15.78
C ALA A 22 3.13 -9.80 14.80
N MET A 23 2.28 -9.27 13.94
CA MET A 23 2.64 -8.13 13.11
C MET A 23 3.04 -6.96 14.02
N PRO A 24 4.11 -6.20 13.69
CA PRO A 24 4.53 -5.07 14.51
C PRO A 24 3.39 -4.04 14.61
N ALA A 25 3.19 -3.46 15.79
CA ALA A 25 2.10 -2.53 16.10
C ALA A 25 1.98 -1.34 15.12
N ALA A 26 3.09 -0.91 14.51
CA ALA A 26 3.10 0.15 13.50
C ALA A 26 2.40 -0.23 12.18
N ALA A 27 2.22 -1.53 11.87
CA ALA A 27 1.47 -1.99 10.70
C ALA A 27 -0.04 -1.98 10.95
N GLN A 28 -0.48 -1.91 12.22
CA GLN A 28 -1.89 -1.97 12.61
C GLN A 28 -2.61 -0.62 12.50
N GLU A 29 -1.89 0.50 12.36
CA GLU A 29 -2.49 1.84 12.27
C GLU A 29 -2.83 2.28 10.83
N ARG A 30 -2.48 1.49 9.82
CA ARG A 30 -2.68 1.80 8.40
C ARG A 30 -3.77 0.94 7.76
N TRP A 31 -4.94 0.95 8.36
CA TRP A 31 -6.09 0.29 7.76
C TRP A 31 -6.69 1.16 6.65
N ASP A 32 -7.00 0.54 5.51
CA ASP A 32 -7.89 1.18 4.53
C ASP A 32 -9.33 1.09 5.06
N TRP A 33 -9.79 2.19 5.64
CA TRP A 33 -11.14 2.32 6.20
C TRP A 33 -12.16 2.76 5.15
N GLY A 34 -11.71 3.12 3.96
CA GLY A 34 -12.53 3.65 2.87
C GLY A 34 -13.55 2.64 2.37
N GLY A 35 -14.65 3.14 1.93
CA GLY A 35 -15.77 2.38 1.36
C GLY A 35 -17.10 2.83 1.93
N GLY A 36 -18.10 2.99 1.07
CA GLY A 36 -19.46 3.34 1.47
C GLY A 36 -19.85 4.79 1.28
N ARG A 37 -19.18 5.51 0.37
CA ARG A 37 -19.72 6.74 -0.20
C ARG A 37 -20.81 6.41 -1.21
N PRO A 38 -21.81 7.28 -1.41
CA PRO A 38 -22.77 7.11 -2.50
C PRO A 38 -22.03 6.95 -3.85
N GLY A 39 -22.31 5.87 -4.58
CA GLY A 39 -21.63 5.54 -5.84
C GLY A 39 -20.39 4.64 -5.70
N ASP A 40 -19.94 4.33 -4.49
CA ASP A 40 -18.88 3.35 -4.28
C ASP A 40 -19.36 1.92 -4.60
N ARG A 41 -18.39 1.07 -4.96
CA ARG A 41 -18.64 -0.36 -5.19
C ARG A 41 -19.26 -1.00 -3.94
N ASP A 42 -20.34 -1.72 -4.08
CA ASP A 42 -20.89 -2.52 -2.99
C ASP A 42 -20.04 -3.78 -2.79
N TYR A 43 -19.45 -3.91 -1.60
CA TYR A 43 -18.60 -5.05 -1.25
C TYR A 43 -19.47 -6.19 -0.75
N ARG A 44 -19.45 -7.31 -1.48
CA ARG A 44 -20.13 -8.54 -1.08
C ARG A 44 -19.14 -9.49 -0.43
N LEU A 45 -19.34 -9.81 0.86
CA LEU A 45 -18.54 -10.83 1.53
C LEU A 45 -19.05 -12.22 1.15
N ILE A 46 -18.11 -13.09 0.74
CA ILE A 46 -18.36 -14.49 0.39
C ILE A 46 -17.34 -15.35 1.13
N GLY A 47 -17.71 -16.56 1.52
CA GLY A 47 -16.80 -17.54 2.12
C GLY A 47 -17.18 -17.99 3.52
N ALA A 48 -16.51 -19.02 4.01
CA ALA A 48 -16.79 -19.67 5.29
C ALA A 48 -16.50 -18.79 6.52
N GLY A 49 -15.69 -17.74 6.36
CA GLY A 49 -15.38 -16.80 7.44
C GLY A 49 -16.44 -15.71 7.68
N VAL A 50 -17.36 -15.51 6.75
CA VAL A 50 -18.38 -14.45 6.87
C VAL A 50 -19.26 -14.58 8.12
N PRO A 51 -19.70 -15.76 8.55
CA PRO A 51 -20.46 -15.92 9.79
C PRO A 51 -19.66 -15.55 11.06
N ILE A 52 -18.34 -15.68 11.01
CA ILE A 52 -17.43 -15.42 12.14
C ILE A 52 -17.22 -13.92 12.33
N LEU A 53 -17.34 -13.11 11.25
CA LEU A 53 -17.14 -11.68 11.31
C LEU A 53 -18.12 -11.00 12.28
N PHE A 54 -17.62 -10.00 12.99
CA PHE A 54 -18.47 -9.14 13.80
C PHE A 54 -19.60 -8.51 12.97
N PRO A 55 -20.79 -8.29 13.58
CA PRO A 55 -21.93 -7.67 12.89
C PRO A 55 -21.57 -6.33 12.24
N GLU A 56 -20.72 -5.53 12.88
CA GLU A 56 -20.28 -4.23 12.42
C GLU A 56 -19.43 -4.33 11.14
N LEU A 57 -18.68 -5.41 10.99
CA LEU A 57 -17.86 -5.67 9.79
C LEU A 57 -18.69 -6.20 8.63
N ARG A 58 -19.63 -7.09 8.87
CA ARG A 58 -20.43 -7.71 7.82
C ARG A 58 -21.69 -6.92 7.47
N GLY A 59 -22.23 -6.12 8.39
CA GLY A 59 -23.51 -5.44 8.26
C GLY A 59 -23.47 -4.12 7.49
N THR A 60 -22.30 -3.48 7.37
CA THR A 60 -22.14 -2.20 6.68
C THR A 60 -21.26 -2.33 5.45
N ASN A 61 -21.48 -1.48 4.41
CA ASN A 61 -20.62 -1.49 3.25
C ASN A 61 -19.17 -1.11 3.60
N ARG A 62 -18.97 -0.17 4.54
CA ARG A 62 -17.64 0.20 5.05
C ARG A 62 -16.96 -0.93 5.79
N GLY A 63 -17.68 -1.66 6.64
CA GLY A 63 -17.15 -2.84 7.31
C GLY A 63 -16.74 -3.93 6.33
N ARG A 64 -17.57 -4.21 5.32
CA ARG A 64 -17.27 -5.18 4.26
C ARG A 64 -16.05 -4.74 3.43
N ALA A 65 -15.98 -3.45 3.06
CA ALA A 65 -14.84 -2.90 2.35
C ALA A 65 -13.54 -3.02 3.17
N PHE A 66 -13.60 -2.70 4.46
CA PHE A 66 -12.48 -2.85 5.39
C PHE A 66 -11.96 -4.30 5.42
N VAL A 67 -12.84 -5.28 5.54
CA VAL A 67 -12.47 -6.70 5.54
C VAL A 67 -11.84 -7.10 4.21
N MET A 68 -12.49 -6.81 3.08
CA MET A 68 -12.02 -7.23 1.77
C MET A 68 -10.69 -6.58 1.38
N ARG A 69 -10.48 -5.32 1.73
CA ARG A 69 -9.25 -4.60 1.37
C ARG A 69 -8.05 -4.97 2.22
N ASN A 70 -8.27 -5.26 3.49
CA ASN A 70 -7.19 -5.44 4.44
C ASN A 70 -6.93 -6.90 4.82
N PHE A 71 -7.88 -7.81 4.61
CA PHE A 71 -7.82 -9.17 5.15
C PHE A 71 -8.09 -10.29 4.14
N ASP A 72 -8.46 -10.00 2.91
CA ASP A 72 -8.43 -10.97 1.81
C ASP A 72 -6.95 -11.13 1.36
N PHE A 73 -6.19 -11.90 2.13
CA PHE A 73 -4.74 -12.01 1.95
C PHE A 73 -4.36 -12.79 0.68
N ASN A 74 -5.17 -13.76 0.30
CA ASN A 74 -4.96 -14.58 -0.89
C ASN A 74 -5.60 -13.97 -2.15
N ARG A 75 -6.37 -12.88 -2.01
CA ARG A 75 -7.05 -12.14 -3.07
C ARG A 75 -7.99 -12.99 -3.92
N ASP A 76 -8.60 -14.01 -3.32
CA ASP A 76 -9.57 -14.89 -4.00
C ASP A 76 -11.00 -14.33 -4.01
N GLY A 77 -11.21 -13.15 -3.41
CA GLY A 77 -12.52 -12.50 -3.27
C GLY A 77 -13.42 -13.17 -2.23
N ARG A 78 -12.86 -14.06 -1.41
CA ARG A 78 -13.58 -14.79 -0.36
C ARG A 78 -12.87 -14.56 0.98
N ILE A 79 -13.62 -14.67 2.06
CA ILE A 79 -13.06 -14.56 3.41
C ILE A 79 -13.13 -15.94 4.09
N ASN A 80 -11.96 -16.49 4.37
CA ASN A 80 -11.82 -17.71 5.13
C ASN A 80 -11.81 -17.44 6.64
N PRO A 81 -11.93 -18.48 7.51
CA PRO A 81 -11.98 -18.29 8.96
C PRO A 81 -10.78 -17.60 9.58
N ARG A 82 -9.56 -17.79 9.02
CA ARG A 82 -8.33 -17.14 9.52
C ARG A 82 -8.32 -15.65 9.20
N GLU A 83 -8.78 -15.29 8.03
CA GLU A 83 -8.92 -13.89 7.58
C GLU A 83 -9.99 -13.17 8.39
N ALA A 84 -11.13 -13.82 8.64
CA ALA A 84 -12.19 -13.29 9.48
C ALA A 84 -11.73 -13.05 10.93
N ASP A 85 -10.97 -13.97 11.51
CA ASP A 85 -10.36 -13.82 12.82
C ASP A 85 -9.37 -12.66 12.88
N ALA A 86 -8.53 -12.51 11.87
CA ALA A 86 -7.59 -11.40 11.76
C ALA A 86 -8.34 -10.06 11.69
N ALA A 87 -9.40 -9.97 10.87
CA ALA A 87 -10.23 -8.79 10.74
C ALA A 87 -10.93 -8.42 12.06
N ASN A 88 -11.50 -9.42 12.76
CA ASN A 88 -12.14 -9.22 14.05
C ASN A 88 -11.17 -8.69 15.11
N ARG A 89 -9.97 -9.27 15.22
CA ARG A 89 -8.95 -8.81 16.19
C ARG A 89 -8.53 -7.38 15.90
N ALA A 90 -8.23 -7.07 14.65
CA ALA A 90 -7.81 -5.74 14.23
C ALA A 90 -8.91 -4.69 14.49
N PHE A 91 -10.14 -5.01 14.12
CA PHE A 91 -11.27 -4.13 14.37
C PHE A 91 -11.55 -3.94 15.86
N ALA A 92 -11.49 -5.01 16.67
CA ALA A 92 -11.68 -4.93 18.11
C ALA A 92 -10.63 -4.03 18.79
N GLN A 93 -9.37 -4.10 18.34
CA GLN A 93 -8.30 -3.26 18.84
C GLN A 93 -8.52 -1.79 18.47
N ALA A 94 -8.95 -1.50 17.25
CA ALA A 94 -9.16 -0.14 16.77
C ALA A 94 -10.46 0.50 17.31
N ALA A 95 -11.53 -0.27 17.46
CA ALA A 95 -12.84 0.20 17.90
C ALA A 95 -12.97 0.25 19.43
N GLY A 96 -12.17 -0.56 20.14
CA GLY A 96 -12.24 -0.67 21.59
C GLY A 96 -13.56 -1.28 22.10
N PRO A 97 -13.96 -1.00 23.37
CA PRO A 97 -15.12 -1.63 24.01
C PRO A 97 -16.48 -1.25 23.38
N ARG A 98 -16.56 -0.12 22.66
CA ARG A 98 -17.81 0.41 22.07
C ARG A 98 -17.91 0.14 20.58
N ARG A 99 -17.67 -1.10 20.16
CA ARG A 99 -17.68 -1.52 18.74
C ARG A 99 -19.01 -1.24 18.05
N ASP A 100 -20.13 -1.42 18.73
CA ASP A 100 -21.49 -1.17 18.28
C ASP A 100 -21.75 0.28 17.85
N ARG A 101 -20.95 1.23 18.36
CA ARG A 101 -21.00 2.67 18.05
C ARG A 101 -19.80 3.17 17.27
N PHE A 102 -19.11 2.26 16.58
CA PHE A 102 -17.93 2.62 15.83
C PHE A 102 -18.26 3.57 14.67
N ASP A 103 -17.71 4.78 14.74
CA ASP A 103 -17.89 5.79 13.69
C ASP A 103 -16.86 5.62 12.58
N TRP A 104 -17.28 4.93 11.53
CA TRP A 104 -16.48 4.76 10.31
C TRP A 104 -16.08 6.09 9.67
N ALA A 105 -16.94 7.11 9.78
CA ALA A 105 -16.66 8.42 9.17
C ALA A 105 -15.58 9.20 9.91
N SER A 106 -15.44 9.00 11.23
CA SER A 106 -14.36 9.62 12.00
C SER A 106 -12.99 9.06 11.62
N ARG A 107 -12.91 7.79 11.26
CA ARG A 107 -11.67 7.14 10.82
C ARG A 107 -11.24 7.57 9.43
N ASP A 108 -12.18 7.76 8.51
CA ASP A 108 -11.88 8.39 7.21
C ASP A 108 -11.29 9.82 7.38
N ARG A 109 -11.69 10.54 8.43
CA ARG A 109 -11.16 11.86 8.75
C ARG A 109 -9.77 11.84 9.37
N VAL A 110 -9.37 10.76 10.04
CA VAL A 110 -8.04 10.63 10.68
C VAL A 110 -6.96 10.25 9.66
N VAL A 111 -7.32 9.60 8.56
CA VAL A 111 -6.42 9.36 7.43
C VAL A 111 -6.23 10.63 6.58
N VAL A 112 -7.19 11.51 6.61
CA VAL A 112 -7.06 12.90 6.20
C VAL A 112 -6.72 13.71 7.46
N VAL A 113 -5.46 13.77 7.88
CA VAL A 113 -4.94 15.02 8.41
C VAL A 113 -5.07 15.99 7.24
N GLU A 114 -6.27 16.49 7.07
CA GLU A 114 -6.49 17.71 6.38
C GLU A 114 -5.53 18.74 6.98
N ASP A 115 -4.50 19.04 6.24
CA ASP A 115 -4.15 20.44 6.16
C ASP A 115 -5.48 21.14 5.80
N ARG A 116 -6.14 21.78 6.78
CA ARG A 116 -7.40 22.53 6.62
C ARG A 116 -7.27 23.74 5.68
N ARG A 117 -6.13 23.87 5.02
CA ARG A 117 -5.95 24.59 3.79
C ARG A 117 -6.49 23.67 2.70
N GLY A 118 -7.74 23.86 2.31
CA GLY A 118 -8.25 23.35 1.04
C GLY A 118 -7.24 23.67 -0.07
N PRO A 119 -7.31 23.01 -1.24
CA PRO A 119 -6.40 23.30 -2.34
C PRO A 119 -6.31 24.81 -2.47
N PRO A 120 -5.09 25.39 -2.54
CA PRO A 120 -4.92 26.82 -2.57
C PRO A 120 -5.90 27.36 -3.62
N ARG A 121 -6.74 28.33 -3.21
CA ARG A 121 -7.65 28.99 -4.14
C ARG A 121 -6.79 29.62 -5.22
N GLY A 122 -6.61 28.93 -6.35
CA GLY A 122 -5.79 29.44 -7.45
C GLY A 122 -4.70 28.50 -7.95
N GLY A 123 -4.71 27.19 -7.63
CA GLY A 123 -3.78 26.24 -8.25
C GLY A 123 -2.96 25.41 -7.26
N TRP A 124 -2.13 24.57 -7.81
CA TRP A 124 -1.20 23.69 -7.11
C TRP A 124 0.04 24.48 -6.61
N ASP A 125 0.71 23.97 -5.57
CA ASP A 125 1.96 24.55 -5.04
C ASP A 125 3.10 24.40 -6.06
N GLN A 126 3.40 25.50 -6.75
CA GLN A 126 4.48 25.55 -7.74
C GLN A 126 5.86 25.33 -7.09
N GLY A 127 6.04 25.73 -5.83
CA GLY A 127 7.28 25.50 -5.10
C GLY A 127 7.53 24.03 -4.82
N ALA A 128 6.50 23.31 -4.35
CA ALA A 128 6.57 21.88 -4.17
C ALA A 128 6.84 21.14 -5.49
N MET A 129 6.18 21.54 -6.58
CA MET A 129 6.38 20.91 -7.89
C MET A 129 7.80 21.18 -8.45
N ARG A 130 8.36 22.39 -8.26
CA ARG A 130 9.77 22.66 -8.63
C ARG A 130 10.74 21.76 -7.89
N GLY A 131 10.48 21.49 -6.61
CA GLY A 131 11.31 20.62 -5.78
C GLY A 131 11.48 19.19 -6.29
N TYR A 132 10.59 18.72 -7.18
CA TYR A 132 10.72 17.40 -7.80
C TYR A 132 11.76 17.31 -8.92
N GLY A 133 12.23 18.42 -9.47
CA GLY A 133 13.25 18.44 -10.52
C GLY A 133 12.80 17.68 -11.78
N PHE A 134 11.61 17.95 -12.28
CA PHE A 134 11.08 17.31 -13.49
C PHE A 134 12.03 17.44 -14.67
N ARG A 135 12.26 16.32 -15.36
CA ARG A 135 13.03 16.25 -16.59
C ARG A 135 12.10 15.99 -17.77
N GLN A 136 12.41 16.63 -18.92
CA GLN A 136 11.69 16.36 -20.14
C GLN A 136 12.11 15.02 -20.73
N THR A 137 11.13 14.17 -21.03
CA THR A 137 11.30 12.93 -21.78
C THR A 137 10.40 12.95 -23.01
N SER A 138 10.57 11.97 -23.91
CA SER A 138 9.65 11.79 -25.05
C SER A 138 8.22 11.51 -24.65
N ARG A 139 7.99 10.95 -23.43
CA ARG A 139 6.67 10.65 -22.88
C ARG A 139 6.01 11.84 -22.17
N GLY A 140 6.83 12.78 -21.65
CA GLY A 140 6.34 13.92 -20.85
C GLY A 140 7.33 14.37 -19.78
N ALA A 141 6.82 15.08 -18.80
CA ALA A 141 7.58 15.54 -17.64
C ALA A 141 7.75 14.39 -16.64
N MET A 142 8.96 13.92 -16.40
CA MET A 142 9.30 12.80 -15.52
C MET A 142 10.02 13.28 -14.28
N MET A 143 9.57 12.84 -13.12
CA MET A 143 10.30 12.93 -11.86
C MET A 143 10.80 11.55 -11.43
N ARG A 144 11.96 11.53 -10.80
CA ARG A 144 12.57 10.32 -10.27
C ARG A 144 12.51 10.35 -8.75
N LEU A 145 12.11 9.22 -8.19
CA LEU A 145 12.09 8.98 -6.76
C LEU A 145 13.03 7.83 -6.42
N ASP A 146 14.05 8.11 -5.63
CA ASP A 146 14.98 7.09 -5.19
C ASP A 146 14.30 6.13 -4.21
N GLU A 147 14.55 4.83 -4.36
CA GLU A 147 13.93 3.78 -3.54
C GLU A 147 14.17 3.99 -2.06
N ASP A 148 15.39 4.32 -1.66
CA ASP A 148 15.79 4.48 -0.26
C ASP A 148 14.97 5.55 0.47
N VAL A 149 14.39 6.50 -0.27
CA VAL A 149 13.48 7.53 0.24
C VAL A 149 12.07 6.97 0.44
N LEU A 150 11.65 6.10 -0.47
CA LEU A 150 10.27 5.59 -0.49
C LEU A 150 10.08 4.33 0.34
N PHE A 151 11.04 3.39 0.31
CA PHE A 151 10.88 2.04 0.84
C PHE A 151 12.04 1.63 1.75
N ALA A 152 11.83 0.60 2.56
CA ALA A 152 12.92 -0.16 3.17
C ALA A 152 13.50 -1.15 2.14
N THR A 153 14.71 -1.65 2.41
CA THR A 153 15.37 -2.65 1.56
C THR A 153 14.45 -3.86 1.36
N ASP A 154 14.35 -4.34 0.13
CA ASP A 154 13.52 -5.49 -0.28
C ASP A 154 12.03 -5.38 0.13
N SER A 155 11.53 -4.15 0.23
CA SER A 155 10.16 -3.85 0.65
C SER A 155 9.45 -3.00 -0.40
N ALA A 156 8.14 -3.17 -0.49
CA ALA A 156 7.22 -2.31 -1.23
C ALA A 156 6.30 -1.49 -0.30
N VAL A 157 6.59 -1.51 1.01
CA VAL A 157 5.85 -0.70 2.00
C VAL A 157 6.46 0.69 2.06
N LEU A 158 5.66 1.70 1.75
CA LEU A 158 6.11 3.10 1.80
C LEU A 158 6.49 3.51 3.23
N ARG A 159 7.63 4.19 3.36
CA ARG A 159 8.06 4.81 4.61
C ARG A 159 7.12 5.96 5.01
N PRO A 160 6.98 6.29 6.29
CA PRO A 160 6.12 7.40 6.74
C PRO A 160 6.39 8.72 6.02
N GLY A 161 7.65 9.10 5.80
CA GLY A 161 8.02 10.33 5.09
C GLY A 161 7.86 10.27 3.56
N ALA A 162 7.61 9.09 2.98
CA ALA A 162 7.42 8.96 1.53
C ALA A 162 6.13 9.63 1.06
N ILE A 163 5.06 9.58 1.87
CA ILE A 163 3.78 10.21 1.57
C ILE A 163 3.93 11.73 1.49
N ASP A 164 4.70 12.33 2.41
CA ASP A 164 4.97 13.77 2.39
C ASP A 164 5.71 14.18 1.10
N LYS A 165 6.61 13.32 0.61
CA LYS A 165 7.31 13.54 -0.67
C LYS A 165 6.38 13.48 -1.88
N LEU A 166 5.25 12.82 -1.81
CA LEU A 166 4.27 12.70 -2.90
C LEU A 166 3.15 13.75 -2.82
N LYS A 167 3.01 14.45 -1.69
CA LYS A 167 1.89 15.34 -1.40
C LYS A 167 1.73 16.47 -2.43
N GLY A 168 2.81 17.17 -2.78
CA GLY A 168 2.75 18.26 -3.76
C GLY A 168 2.26 17.79 -5.14
N LEU A 169 2.69 16.59 -5.57
CA LEU A 169 2.21 15.99 -6.81
C LEU A 169 0.75 15.55 -6.68
N ALA A 170 0.33 15.00 -5.55
CA ALA A 170 -1.07 14.66 -5.29
C ALA A 170 -1.97 15.90 -5.35
N ASP A 171 -1.53 17.03 -4.79
CA ASP A 171 -2.27 18.30 -4.84
C ASP A 171 -2.42 18.79 -6.28
N TYR A 172 -1.37 18.72 -7.09
CA TYR A 172 -1.44 19.00 -8.52
C TYR A 172 -2.44 18.09 -9.23
N LEU A 173 -2.36 16.78 -9.04
CA LEU A 173 -3.24 15.80 -9.68
C LEU A 173 -4.71 15.92 -9.26
N ARG A 174 -4.99 16.45 -8.06
CA ARG A 174 -6.35 16.78 -7.61
C ARG A 174 -6.89 18.05 -8.24
N SER A 175 -6.03 19.04 -8.46
CA SER A 175 -6.42 20.33 -9.04
C SER A 175 -6.66 20.22 -10.56
N GLU A 176 -5.89 19.38 -11.25
CA GLU A 176 -5.92 19.24 -12.70
C GLU A 176 -6.66 17.98 -13.14
N ALA A 177 -7.71 18.15 -13.91
CA ALA A 177 -8.50 17.01 -14.40
C ALA A 177 -7.86 16.31 -15.60
N GLY A 178 -8.00 15.00 -15.67
CA GLY A 178 -7.65 14.21 -16.85
C GLY A 178 -6.15 14.03 -17.08
N VAL A 179 -5.30 14.37 -16.11
CA VAL A 179 -3.85 14.11 -16.20
C VAL A 179 -3.60 12.61 -16.30
N ARG A 180 -2.79 12.23 -17.29
CA ARG A 180 -2.32 10.84 -17.44
C ARG A 180 -0.96 10.71 -16.79
N VAL A 181 -0.81 9.70 -15.94
CA VAL A 181 0.39 9.46 -15.13
C VAL A 181 0.89 8.05 -15.39
N ALA A 182 2.15 7.89 -15.75
CA ALA A 182 2.82 6.59 -15.73
C ALA A 182 3.69 6.49 -14.47
N ILE A 183 3.62 5.35 -13.80
CA ILE A 183 4.43 5.00 -12.63
C ILE A 183 5.21 3.76 -13.01
N ASP A 184 6.51 3.91 -13.15
CA ASP A 184 7.42 2.88 -13.63
C ASP A 184 8.39 2.52 -12.49
N GLY A 185 8.38 1.26 -12.01
CA GLY A 185 9.24 0.77 -10.94
C GLY A 185 10.44 0.01 -11.50
N TYR A 186 11.62 0.17 -10.87
CA TYR A 186 12.88 -0.48 -11.27
C TYR A 186 13.63 -1.01 -10.06
N THR A 187 14.44 -2.05 -10.26
CA THR A 187 15.37 -2.62 -9.27
C THR A 187 16.82 -2.48 -9.76
N ASP A 188 17.77 -2.83 -8.90
CA ASP A 188 19.13 -3.18 -9.34
C ASP A 188 19.17 -4.64 -9.82
N SER A 189 20.35 -5.11 -10.26
CA SER A 189 20.52 -6.46 -10.81
C SER A 189 20.73 -7.56 -9.74
N ARG A 190 20.46 -7.29 -8.48
CA ARG A 190 20.54 -8.30 -7.42
C ARG A 190 19.22 -9.06 -7.30
N GLY A 191 19.31 -10.37 -7.20
CA GLY A 191 18.15 -11.25 -7.13
C GLY A 191 17.87 -11.97 -8.45
N THR A 192 16.70 -12.58 -8.57
CA THR A 192 16.25 -13.21 -9.81
C THR A 192 15.36 -12.24 -10.59
N ASP A 193 15.32 -12.39 -11.90
CA ASP A 193 14.46 -11.58 -12.79
C ASP A 193 13.00 -11.58 -12.32
N ALA A 194 12.49 -12.78 -11.97
CA ALA A 194 11.12 -12.92 -11.49
C ALA A 194 10.88 -12.18 -10.18
N HIS A 195 11.82 -12.21 -9.23
CA HIS A 195 11.75 -11.46 -7.99
C HIS A 195 11.78 -9.95 -8.25
N ASN A 196 12.74 -9.50 -9.07
CA ASN A 196 12.92 -8.10 -9.43
C ASN A 196 11.70 -7.54 -10.18
N GLN A 197 11.13 -8.31 -11.10
CA GLN A 197 9.91 -7.96 -11.81
C GLN A 197 8.74 -7.75 -10.83
N ALA A 198 8.49 -8.74 -9.97
CA ALA A 198 7.41 -8.66 -8.99
C ALA A 198 7.63 -7.55 -7.94
N LEU A 199 8.87 -7.30 -7.50
CA LEU A 199 9.19 -6.26 -6.53
C LEU A 199 8.98 -4.86 -7.11
N SER A 200 9.47 -4.63 -8.33
CA SER A 200 9.31 -3.35 -9.03
C SER A 200 7.84 -3.01 -9.29
N GLU A 201 7.03 -4.00 -9.67
CA GLU A 201 5.59 -3.84 -9.86
C GLU A 201 4.88 -3.48 -8.54
N ARG A 202 5.14 -4.22 -7.46
CA ARG A 202 4.57 -3.90 -6.14
C ARG A 202 4.95 -2.51 -5.65
N ARG A 203 6.17 -2.02 -5.93
CA ARG A 203 6.62 -0.68 -5.58
C ARG A 203 5.91 0.41 -6.37
N ALA A 204 5.77 0.22 -7.66
CA ALA A 204 5.01 1.14 -8.50
C ALA A 204 3.53 1.20 -8.08
N ASP A 205 2.93 0.05 -7.75
CA ASP A 205 1.56 -0.03 -7.25
C ASP A 205 1.39 0.62 -5.87
N ALA A 206 2.38 0.50 -4.98
CA ALA A 206 2.35 1.18 -3.68
C ALA A 206 2.34 2.71 -3.81
N VAL A 207 3.09 3.26 -4.78
CA VAL A 207 3.05 4.71 -5.10
C VAL A 207 1.68 5.10 -5.67
N ARG A 208 1.12 4.28 -6.56
CA ARG A 208 -0.23 4.47 -7.10
C ARG A 208 -1.28 4.50 -5.97
N THR A 209 -1.21 3.51 -5.08
CA THR A 209 -2.10 3.40 -3.93
C THR A 209 -2.00 4.60 -2.99
N ALA A 210 -0.80 5.16 -2.80
CA ALA A 210 -0.62 6.39 -2.02
C ALA A 210 -1.36 7.58 -2.65
N PHE A 211 -1.35 7.74 -3.97
CA PHE A 211 -2.13 8.77 -4.65
C PHE A 211 -3.65 8.58 -4.44
N ASP A 212 -4.13 7.34 -4.49
CA ASP A 212 -5.54 7.06 -4.20
C ASP A 212 -5.92 7.42 -2.76
N GLN A 213 -5.06 7.07 -1.80
CA GLN A 213 -5.23 7.42 -0.39
C GLN A 213 -5.21 8.93 -0.15
N MET A 214 -4.45 9.68 -0.95
CA MET A 214 -4.45 11.15 -0.94
C MET A 214 -5.62 11.78 -1.71
N GLY A 215 -6.58 10.98 -2.18
CA GLY A 215 -7.79 11.47 -2.84
C GLY A 215 -7.60 11.90 -4.29
N VAL A 216 -6.59 11.38 -4.99
CA VAL A 216 -6.38 11.62 -6.42
C VAL A 216 -7.33 10.73 -7.22
N THR A 217 -8.51 11.25 -7.57
CA THR A 217 -9.56 10.50 -8.28
C THR A 217 -9.73 10.90 -9.75
N ARG A 218 -9.08 11.97 -10.18
CA ARG A 218 -9.28 12.58 -11.51
C ARG A 218 -8.12 12.30 -12.48
N ALA A 219 -7.01 11.72 -12.01
CA ALA A 219 -5.88 11.29 -12.83
C ALA A 219 -6.09 9.86 -13.34
N ARG A 220 -5.47 9.55 -14.49
CA ARG A 220 -5.44 8.19 -15.05
C ARG A 220 -4.04 7.62 -14.91
N PHE A 221 -3.93 6.52 -14.20
CA PHE A 221 -2.65 5.89 -13.91
C PHE A 221 -2.39 4.68 -14.81
N SER A 222 -1.12 4.54 -15.24
CA SER A 222 -0.53 3.32 -15.79
C SER A 222 0.61 2.91 -14.86
N VAL A 223 0.62 1.67 -14.40
CA VAL A 223 1.60 1.15 -13.43
C VAL A 223 2.33 0.00 -14.10
N VAL A 224 3.66 0.06 -14.12
CA VAL A 224 4.50 -0.98 -14.74
C VAL A 224 5.72 -1.22 -13.87
N GLY A 225 6.00 -2.49 -13.55
CA GLY A 225 7.29 -2.93 -13.04
C GLY A 225 8.19 -3.31 -14.22
N HIS A 226 9.46 -2.96 -14.16
CA HIS A 226 10.45 -3.25 -15.18
C HIS A 226 11.59 -4.16 -14.67
N GLY A 227 11.52 -4.58 -13.41
CA GLY A 227 12.62 -5.33 -12.80
C GLY A 227 13.93 -4.55 -12.90
N GLU A 228 14.99 -5.23 -13.30
CA GLU A 228 16.32 -4.65 -13.51
C GLU A 228 16.54 -4.07 -14.91
N ALA A 229 15.53 -4.07 -15.78
CA ALA A 229 15.63 -3.54 -17.13
C ALA A 229 15.87 -2.02 -17.10
N ASN A 230 16.51 -1.52 -18.19
CA ASN A 230 16.78 -0.09 -18.40
C ASN A 230 17.58 0.56 -17.24
N PRO A 231 18.76 0.03 -16.89
CA PRO A 231 19.60 0.63 -15.85
C PRO A 231 20.04 2.02 -16.26
N VAL A 232 20.00 2.97 -15.32
CA VAL A 232 20.46 4.37 -15.53
C VAL A 232 21.91 4.58 -15.08
N ALA A 233 22.48 3.56 -14.42
CA ALA A 233 23.88 3.54 -13.98
C ALA A 233 24.40 2.08 -13.98
N PRO A 234 25.75 1.89 -13.97
CA PRO A 234 26.33 0.55 -13.92
C PRO A 234 25.95 -0.19 -12.64
N ASN A 235 25.44 -1.43 -12.76
CA ASN A 235 25.14 -2.30 -11.63
C ASN A 235 26.39 -2.87 -10.92
N ALA A 236 27.59 -2.60 -11.47
CA ALA A 236 28.85 -3.03 -10.87
C ALA A 236 29.26 -2.27 -9.61
N THR A 237 28.63 -1.15 -9.30
CA THR A 237 28.96 -0.33 -8.14
C THR A 237 27.75 -0.17 -7.20
N PRO A 238 27.97 -0.07 -5.87
CA PRO A 238 26.89 0.18 -4.92
C PRO A 238 26.13 1.47 -5.20
N GLN A 239 26.83 2.50 -5.72
CA GLN A 239 26.22 3.77 -6.08
C GLN A 239 25.33 3.62 -7.32
N GLY A 240 25.80 2.91 -8.35
CA GLY A 240 25.00 2.65 -9.55
C GLY A 240 23.78 1.80 -9.25
N MET A 241 23.93 0.75 -8.43
CA MET A 241 22.79 -0.04 -7.95
C MET A 241 21.75 0.82 -7.24
N ARG A 242 22.17 1.75 -6.36
CA ARG A 242 21.22 2.70 -5.72
C ARG A 242 20.49 3.55 -6.74
N GLN A 243 21.17 4.01 -7.79
CA GLN A 243 20.54 4.81 -8.83
C GLN A 243 19.53 3.99 -9.67
N ASN A 244 19.78 2.71 -9.84
CA ASN A 244 18.87 1.82 -10.57
C ASN A 244 17.60 1.51 -9.77
N ARG A 245 17.70 1.38 -8.43
CA ARG A 245 16.54 1.22 -7.55
C ARG A 245 15.77 2.54 -7.46
N ARG A 246 14.73 2.68 -8.27
CA ARG A 246 13.97 3.91 -8.40
C ARG A 246 12.50 3.65 -8.79
N VAL A 247 11.68 4.66 -8.55
CA VAL A 247 10.36 4.78 -9.18
C VAL A 247 10.35 6.07 -9.99
N GLU A 248 9.96 5.97 -11.24
CA GLU A 248 9.78 7.11 -12.14
C GLU A 248 8.27 7.42 -12.25
N VAL A 249 7.92 8.69 -12.05
CA VAL A 249 6.55 9.17 -12.24
C VAL A 249 6.54 10.16 -13.38
N THR A 250 5.86 9.82 -14.46
CA THR A 250 5.80 10.64 -15.67
C THR A 250 4.41 11.22 -15.88
N LEU A 251 4.32 12.53 -15.94
CA LEU A 251 3.14 13.27 -16.34
C LEU A 251 3.07 13.26 -17.87
N LEU A 252 2.29 12.32 -18.43
CA LEU A 252 2.26 12.05 -19.87
C LEU A 252 1.74 13.25 -20.67
N GLY A 253 2.53 13.64 -21.69
CA GLY A 253 2.22 14.76 -22.54
C GLY A 253 2.40 16.15 -21.90
N GLN A 254 2.82 16.23 -20.63
CA GLN A 254 3.13 17.50 -19.98
C GLN A 254 4.57 17.93 -20.26
N ARG A 255 4.81 19.24 -20.28
CA ARG A 255 6.14 19.81 -20.42
C ARG A 255 6.79 20.03 -19.06
N ALA A 256 8.07 19.65 -18.93
CA ALA A 256 8.81 19.80 -17.68
C ALA A 256 9.03 21.28 -17.28
N ASP A 257 9.16 22.19 -18.25
CA ASP A 257 9.33 23.63 -18.02
C ASP A 257 8.11 24.28 -17.34
N ARG A 258 6.92 23.67 -17.45
CA ARG A 258 5.74 24.08 -16.71
C ARG A 258 5.95 24.05 -15.18
N PHE A 259 6.81 23.15 -14.71
CA PHE A 259 7.08 22.91 -13.30
C PHE A 259 8.43 23.51 -12.84
N ALA A 260 9.18 24.14 -13.72
CA ALA A 260 10.49 24.71 -13.42
C ALA A 260 10.44 26.21 -13.05
N ARG A 261 9.30 26.88 -13.28
CA ARG A 261 9.14 28.32 -13.09
C ARG A 261 8.49 28.65 -11.75
#